data_5ef0a51fb06c0249ce18af1120798210
#
_entry.id   5ef0a51fb06c0249ce18af1120798210
#
_cell.length_a   1.000
_cell.length_b   1.000
_cell.length_c   1.000
_cell.angle_alpha   90.00
_cell.angle_beta   90.00
_cell.angle_gamma   90.00
#
_symmetry.space_group_name_H-M   'P 1'
#
loop_
_entity.id
_entity.type
_entity.pdbx_description
1 polymer ?
#
loop_
_entity_poly.entity_id
_entity_poly.type
_entity_poly.pdbx_seq_one_letter_code
_entity_poly.pdbx_strand_id
1 'polypeptide(L)'
;MEFGYIIAGFLVGLLVGLTGVGGGSLMTPILVLFFHIKPAFAVGTDLLYAAVTKSVGIFAHGKLGNIDWKIVRLLAYGSVPASILTTLNLKHMDIASDAAVDSIKFWLGIALLITSLSVLFRNQLTKLSKQEHMVSAKWAPALTLLLGLILGFLVTLTSVGAGALGVTALLIIYPNRPITTIIGSDIAHAVPLTLVAGLGHASLGTVDYGLLGTLLIGSIPGIWIGSHLSLKLAEHWVRIALALILIFVGLKLVFH
;
A
#
# COMPACT_ATOMS: atom_id res chain seq x y z
N MET A 1 -8.49 20.81 -13.94
CA MET A 1 -8.41 19.59 -13.14
C MET A 1 -6.98 19.03 -13.05
N GLU A 2 -6.17 19.13 -14.09
CA GLU A 2 -4.79 18.60 -14.10
C GLU A 2 -3.90 19.14 -12.99
N PHE A 3 -3.97 20.44 -12.70
CA PHE A 3 -3.21 21.06 -11.62
C PHE A 3 -3.55 20.49 -10.23
N GLY A 4 -4.82 20.12 -10.00
CA GLY A 4 -5.23 19.46 -8.77
C GLY A 4 -4.62 18.06 -8.59
N TYR A 5 -4.46 17.30 -9.68
CA TYR A 5 -3.80 15.99 -9.64
C TYR A 5 -2.30 16.12 -9.35
N ILE A 6 -1.62 17.14 -9.90
CA ILE A 6 -0.21 17.42 -9.61
C ILE A 6 -0.03 17.75 -8.13
N ILE A 7 -0.90 18.59 -7.55
CA ILE A 7 -0.85 18.92 -6.12
C ILE A 7 -1.11 17.68 -5.27
N ALA A 8 -2.13 16.89 -5.59
CA ALA A 8 -2.41 15.65 -4.88
C ALA A 8 -1.21 14.68 -4.95
N GLY A 9 -0.63 14.51 -6.14
CA GLY A 9 0.58 13.73 -6.34
C GLY A 9 1.73 14.24 -5.47
N PHE A 10 1.97 15.55 -5.45
CA PHE A 10 3.03 16.17 -4.65
C PHE A 10 2.82 15.94 -3.14
N LEU A 11 1.62 16.17 -2.62
CA LEU A 11 1.31 16.00 -1.20
C LEU A 11 1.42 14.54 -0.77
N VAL A 12 0.86 13.62 -1.57
CA VAL A 12 0.99 12.19 -1.29
C VAL A 12 2.45 11.76 -1.42
N GLY A 13 3.15 12.18 -2.45
CA GLY A 13 4.59 11.92 -2.61
C GLY A 13 5.42 12.41 -1.44
N LEU A 14 5.13 13.63 -0.94
CA LEU A 14 5.77 14.20 0.24
C LEU A 14 5.56 13.30 1.48
N LEU A 15 4.32 12.86 1.71
CA LEU A 15 3.98 11.95 2.81
C LEU A 15 4.66 10.58 2.67
N VAL A 16 4.75 10.06 1.44
CA VAL A 16 5.51 8.83 1.12
C VAL A 16 6.97 8.99 1.50
N GLY A 17 7.58 10.10 1.07
CA GLY A 17 8.97 10.41 1.37
C GLY A 17 9.22 10.57 2.87
N LEU A 18 8.32 11.24 3.60
CA LEU A 18 8.40 11.46 5.04
C LEU A 18 8.28 10.17 5.85
N THR A 19 7.38 9.27 5.46
CA THR A 19 7.07 8.06 6.24
C THR A 19 7.90 6.85 5.86
N GLY A 20 8.46 6.83 4.66
CA GLY A 20 9.18 5.66 4.12
C GLY A 20 8.33 4.40 3.95
N VAL A 21 7.04 4.43 4.33
CA VAL A 21 6.13 3.26 4.38
C VAL A 21 5.35 3.10 3.07
N GLY A 22 5.57 4.00 2.10
CA GLY A 22 4.85 3.96 0.82
C GLY A 22 3.40 4.44 0.97
N GLY A 23 3.09 5.65 0.50
CA GLY A 23 1.76 6.30 0.61
C GLY A 23 0.68 5.72 -0.30
N GLY A 24 0.83 4.49 -0.80
CA GLY A 24 -0.17 3.84 -1.65
C GLY A 24 -1.54 3.69 -0.99
N SER A 25 -1.62 3.84 0.34
CA SER A 25 -2.91 3.83 1.05
C SER A 25 -3.68 5.15 0.99
N LEU A 26 -3.11 6.23 0.46
CA LEU A 26 -3.76 7.54 0.42
C LEU A 26 -4.25 7.95 -0.97
N MET A 27 -3.55 7.55 -2.03
CA MET A 27 -3.88 8.04 -3.37
C MET A 27 -5.24 7.55 -3.84
N THR A 28 -5.53 6.25 -3.79
CA THR A 28 -6.83 5.70 -4.19
C THR A 28 -7.99 6.41 -3.49
N PRO A 29 -8.04 6.55 -2.13
CA PRO A 29 -9.13 7.26 -1.49
C PRO A 29 -9.22 8.75 -1.87
N ILE A 30 -8.11 9.42 -2.09
CA ILE A 30 -8.12 10.81 -2.57
C ILE A 30 -8.77 10.89 -3.95
N LEU A 31 -8.40 10.00 -4.87
CA LEU A 31 -8.98 9.96 -6.22
C LEU A 31 -10.48 9.68 -6.18
N VAL A 32 -10.93 8.75 -5.34
CA VAL A 32 -12.36 8.40 -5.23
C VAL A 32 -13.18 9.50 -4.56
N LEU A 33 -12.72 10.04 -3.42
CA LEU A 33 -13.54 10.94 -2.58
C LEU A 33 -13.46 12.40 -2.99
N PHE A 34 -12.29 12.88 -3.44
CA PHE A 34 -12.11 14.30 -3.77
C PHE A 34 -12.21 14.57 -5.26
N PHE A 35 -11.77 13.62 -6.09
CA PHE A 35 -11.82 13.78 -7.53
C PHE A 35 -12.96 13.01 -8.20
N HIS A 36 -13.75 12.26 -7.42
CA HIS A 36 -14.91 11.48 -7.89
C HIS A 36 -14.57 10.51 -9.03
N ILE A 37 -13.33 9.99 -9.04
CA ILE A 37 -12.90 9.00 -10.01
C ILE A 37 -13.52 7.65 -9.63
N LYS A 38 -14.03 6.93 -10.62
CA LYS A 38 -14.60 5.59 -10.42
C LYS A 38 -13.57 4.69 -9.70
N PRO A 39 -13.96 3.95 -8.64
CA PRO A 39 -13.03 3.19 -7.80
C PRO A 39 -12.08 2.27 -8.56
N ALA A 40 -12.56 1.55 -9.57
CA ALA A 40 -11.72 0.66 -10.37
C ALA A 40 -10.60 1.40 -11.12
N PHE A 41 -10.89 2.61 -11.66
CA PHE A 41 -9.89 3.46 -12.33
C PHE A 41 -8.91 4.08 -11.32
N ALA A 42 -9.41 4.49 -10.15
CA ALA A 42 -8.56 5.00 -9.08
C ALA A 42 -7.58 3.93 -8.59
N VAL A 43 -8.05 2.71 -8.35
CA VAL A 43 -7.24 1.56 -7.92
C VAL A 43 -6.21 1.19 -8.99
N GLY A 44 -6.65 0.98 -10.25
CA GLY A 44 -5.75 0.58 -11.33
C GLY A 44 -4.65 1.60 -11.60
N THR A 45 -5.00 2.89 -11.60
CA THR A 45 -4.03 3.99 -11.79
C THR A 45 -3.06 4.08 -10.60
N ASP A 46 -3.58 3.97 -9.36
CA ASP A 46 -2.76 4.04 -8.14
C ASP A 46 -1.81 2.84 -8.03
N LEU A 47 -2.18 1.65 -8.49
CA LEU A 47 -1.29 0.48 -8.49
C LEU A 47 -0.02 0.72 -9.33
N LEU A 48 -0.17 1.26 -10.55
CA LEU A 48 0.99 1.62 -11.39
C LEU A 48 1.75 2.83 -10.80
N TYR A 49 1.04 3.82 -10.30
CA TYR A 49 1.62 4.94 -9.57
C TYR A 49 2.47 4.44 -8.37
N ALA A 50 1.93 3.51 -7.57
CA ALA A 50 2.63 2.93 -6.43
C ALA A 50 3.87 2.12 -6.86
N ALA A 51 3.80 1.39 -7.97
CA ALA A 51 4.95 0.65 -8.51
C ALA A 51 6.10 1.60 -8.86
N VAL A 52 5.80 2.73 -9.55
CA VAL A 52 6.81 3.73 -9.91
C VAL A 52 7.33 4.47 -8.68
N THR A 53 6.45 4.98 -7.83
CA THR A 53 6.84 5.80 -6.68
C THR A 53 7.63 5.02 -5.64
N LYS A 54 7.29 3.76 -5.38
CA LYS A 54 8.06 2.87 -4.49
C LYS A 54 9.43 2.55 -5.09
N SER A 55 9.51 2.34 -6.40
CA SER A 55 10.80 2.14 -7.07
C SER A 55 11.69 3.37 -6.91
N VAL A 56 11.16 4.57 -7.15
CA VAL A 56 11.89 5.84 -6.92
C VAL A 56 12.27 5.99 -5.45
N GLY A 57 11.37 5.66 -4.53
CA GLY A 57 11.64 5.69 -3.09
C GLY A 57 12.81 4.82 -2.67
N ILE A 58 12.95 3.63 -3.24
CA ILE A 58 14.11 2.74 -3.01
C ILE A 58 15.41 3.44 -3.42
N PHE A 59 15.44 4.07 -4.60
CA PHE A 59 16.62 4.79 -5.08
C PHE A 59 16.91 6.07 -4.26
N ALA A 60 15.89 6.84 -3.91
CA ALA A 60 16.03 8.09 -3.15
C ALA A 60 16.55 7.86 -1.73
N HIS A 61 16.17 6.77 -1.08
CA HIS A 61 16.65 6.42 0.26
C HIS A 61 18.01 5.70 0.27
N GLY A 62 18.55 5.31 -0.89
CA GLY A 62 19.90 4.76 -1.05
C GLY A 62 20.20 3.50 -0.23
N LYS A 63 19.20 2.81 0.30
CA LYS A 63 19.38 1.71 1.26
C LYS A 63 18.55 0.49 0.88
N LEU A 64 18.92 -0.18 -0.19
CA LEU A 64 18.61 -1.60 -0.37
C LEU A 64 19.43 -2.50 0.58
N GLY A 65 20.07 -1.92 1.62
CA GLY A 65 21.14 -2.58 2.39
C GLY A 65 20.72 -3.80 3.20
N ASN A 66 19.45 -3.99 3.51
CA ASN A 66 19.01 -5.11 4.34
C ASN A 66 17.65 -5.66 3.87
N ILE A 67 17.67 -6.45 2.80
CA ILE A 67 16.48 -7.18 2.33
C ILE A 67 16.62 -8.65 2.70
N ASP A 68 15.64 -9.19 3.39
CA ASP A 68 15.52 -10.64 3.55
C ASP A 68 14.76 -11.25 2.35
N TRP A 69 15.52 -11.67 1.35
CA TRP A 69 14.98 -12.25 0.12
C TRP A 69 14.14 -13.51 0.35
N LYS A 70 14.28 -14.20 1.51
CA LYS A 70 13.43 -15.32 1.87
C LYS A 70 12.01 -14.83 2.17
N ILE A 71 11.88 -13.76 2.93
CA ILE A 71 10.59 -13.11 3.21
C ILE A 71 9.95 -12.63 1.90
N VAL A 72 10.72 -11.92 1.05
CA VAL A 72 10.24 -11.42 -0.25
C VAL A 72 9.67 -12.54 -1.12
N ARG A 73 10.40 -13.64 -1.25
CA ARG A 73 9.96 -14.80 -2.05
C ARG A 73 8.70 -15.44 -1.49
N LEU A 74 8.62 -15.65 -0.17
CA LEU A 74 7.44 -16.23 0.48
C LEU A 74 6.20 -15.35 0.28
N LEU A 75 6.34 -14.03 0.46
CA LEU A 75 5.27 -13.08 0.17
C LEU A 75 4.86 -13.15 -1.31
N ALA A 76 5.82 -13.15 -2.23
CA ALA A 76 5.54 -13.19 -3.67
C ALA A 76 4.85 -14.49 -4.10
N TYR A 77 5.23 -15.64 -3.54
CA TYR A 77 4.56 -16.92 -3.80
C TYR A 77 3.08 -16.92 -3.38
N GLY A 78 2.71 -16.16 -2.36
CA GLY A 78 1.31 -15.95 -1.99
C GLY A 78 0.65 -14.85 -2.82
N SER A 79 1.27 -13.68 -2.91
CA SER A 79 0.62 -12.48 -3.43
C SER A 79 0.47 -12.46 -4.95
N VAL A 80 1.44 -12.96 -5.70
CA VAL A 80 1.38 -12.93 -7.18
C VAL A 80 0.24 -13.82 -7.69
N PRO A 81 0.09 -15.09 -7.28
CA PRO A 81 -1.06 -15.90 -7.68
C PRO A 81 -2.40 -15.29 -7.22
N ALA A 82 -2.46 -14.77 -5.99
CA ALA A 82 -3.68 -14.13 -5.49
C ALA A 82 -4.05 -12.88 -6.30
N SER A 83 -3.07 -12.06 -6.66
CA SER A 83 -3.27 -10.88 -7.51
C SER A 83 -3.80 -11.26 -8.90
N ILE A 84 -3.20 -12.28 -9.53
CA ILE A 84 -3.65 -12.78 -10.84
C ILE A 84 -5.09 -13.31 -10.75
N LEU A 85 -5.39 -14.15 -9.75
CA LEU A 85 -6.72 -14.69 -9.54
C LEU A 85 -7.75 -13.58 -9.28
N THR A 86 -7.39 -12.56 -8.49
CA THR A 86 -8.27 -11.41 -8.24
C THR A 86 -8.54 -10.63 -9.52
N THR A 87 -7.51 -10.37 -10.34
CA THR A 87 -7.67 -9.71 -11.64
C THR A 87 -8.56 -10.53 -12.59
N LEU A 88 -8.39 -11.86 -12.62
CA LEU A 88 -9.23 -12.73 -13.44
C LEU A 88 -10.70 -12.70 -12.99
N ASN A 89 -10.95 -12.69 -11.67
CA ASN A 89 -12.31 -12.52 -11.14
C ASN A 89 -12.90 -11.16 -11.55
N LEU A 90 -12.14 -10.07 -11.43
CA LEU A 90 -12.57 -8.75 -11.85
C LEU A 90 -12.92 -8.71 -13.35
N LYS A 91 -12.21 -9.45 -14.19
CA LYS A 91 -12.50 -9.55 -15.63
C LYS A 91 -13.88 -10.14 -15.94
N HIS A 92 -14.37 -11.03 -15.09
CA HIS A 92 -15.70 -11.65 -15.25
C HIS A 92 -16.82 -10.82 -14.61
N MET A 93 -16.50 -9.76 -13.86
CA MET A 93 -17.47 -8.84 -13.28
C MET A 93 -17.67 -7.65 -14.23
N ASP A 94 -18.90 -7.15 -14.31
CA ASP A 94 -19.14 -5.84 -14.89
C ASP A 94 -18.64 -4.77 -13.92
N ILE A 95 -17.37 -4.35 -14.12
CA ILE A 95 -16.67 -3.39 -13.24
C ILE A 95 -17.35 -2.01 -13.24
N ALA A 96 -18.19 -1.73 -14.25
CA ALA A 96 -18.95 -0.48 -14.34
C ALA A 96 -20.29 -0.55 -13.59
N SER A 97 -20.73 -1.73 -13.15
CA SER A 97 -21.98 -1.88 -12.40
C SER A 97 -21.89 -1.23 -11.02
N ASP A 98 -23.01 -0.71 -10.53
CA ASP A 98 -23.10 -0.11 -9.19
C ASP A 98 -22.68 -1.11 -8.09
N ALA A 99 -23.05 -2.38 -8.24
CA ALA A 99 -22.69 -3.44 -7.30
C ALA A 99 -21.16 -3.66 -7.23
N ALA A 100 -20.45 -3.60 -8.36
CA ALA A 100 -18.99 -3.70 -8.38
C ALA A 100 -18.33 -2.46 -7.76
N VAL A 101 -18.86 -1.26 -8.07
CA VAL A 101 -18.39 0.00 -7.50
C VAL A 101 -18.54 -0.01 -5.97
N ASP A 102 -19.69 -0.42 -5.46
CA ASP A 102 -19.95 -0.48 -4.01
C ASP A 102 -19.09 -1.56 -3.33
N SER A 103 -18.89 -2.70 -3.98
CA SER A 103 -18.00 -3.75 -3.48
C SER A 103 -16.56 -3.24 -3.34
N ILE A 104 -16.03 -2.57 -4.37
CA ILE A 104 -14.66 -2.02 -4.33
C ILE A 104 -14.55 -0.94 -3.24
N LYS A 105 -15.53 -0.04 -3.10
CA LYS A 105 -15.56 0.98 -2.03
C LYS A 105 -15.56 0.32 -0.65
N PHE A 106 -16.39 -0.70 -0.45
CA PHE A 106 -16.48 -1.42 0.82
C PHE A 106 -15.14 -2.06 1.19
N TRP A 107 -14.53 -2.83 0.29
CA TRP A 107 -13.23 -3.45 0.53
C TRP A 107 -12.12 -2.43 0.72
N LEU A 108 -12.15 -1.32 -0.02
CA LEU A 108 -11.23 -0.19 0.17
C LEU A 108 -11.39 0.40 1.57
N GLY A 109 -12.61 0.66 2.00
CA GLY A 109 -12.90 1.18 3.34
C GLY A 109 -12.40 0.24 4.44
N ILE A 110 -12.69 -1.06 4.34
CA ILE A 110 -12.19 -2.07 5.28
C ILE A 110 -10.66 -2.13 5.31
N ALA A 111 -10.02 -2.14 4.14
CA ALA A 111 -8.55 -2.16 4.05
C ALA A 111 -7.93 -0.91 4.71
N LEU A 112 -8.54 0.26 4.54
CA LEU A 112 -8.09 1.51 5.19
C LEU A 112 -8.25 1.46 6.71
N LEU A 113 -9.36 0.93 7.21
CA LEU A 113 -9.60 0.78 8.66
C LEU A 113 -8.58 -0.18 9.29
N ILE A 114 -8.36 -1.34 8.69
CA ILE A 114 -7.36 -2.29 9.17
C ILE A 114 -5.94 -1.68 9.11
N THR A 115 -5.63 -0.96 8.02
CA THR A 115 -4.34 -0.29 7.86
C THR A 115 -4.14 0.79 8.91
N SER A 116 -5.17 1.60 9.20
CA SER A 116 -5.10 2.65 10.22
C SER A 116 -4.84 2.10 11.61
N LEU A 117 -5.54 1.02 11.99
CA LEU A 117 -5.31 0.31 13.25
C LEU A 117 -3.90 -0.28 13.31
N SER A 118 -3.43 -0.87 12.21
CA SER A 118 -2.06 -1.39 12.12
C SER A 118 -1.01 -0.30 12.32
N VAL A 119 -1.21 0.88 11.75
CA VAL A 119 -0.31 2.03 11.90
C VAL A 119 -0.33 2.59 13.33
N LEU A 120 -1.52 2.72 13.93
CA LEU A 120 -1.70 3.24 15.29
C LEU A 120 -1.08 2.33 16.33
N PHE A 121 -1.36 1.05 16.25
CA PHE A 121 -0.98 0.05 17.26
C PHE A 121 0.33 -0.68 16.93
N ARG A 122 1.04 -0.30 15.88
CA ARG A 122 2.27 -0.96 15.44
C ARG A 122 3.27 -1.18 16.58
N ASN A 123 3.53 -0.18 17.41
CA ASN A 123 4.49 -0.27 18.50
C ASN A 123 4.04 -1.23 19.60
N GLN A 124 2.75 -1.21 19.95
CA GLN A 124 2.16 -2.12 20.94
C GLN A 124 2.19 -3.56 20.45
N LEU A 125 1.73 -3.79 19.20
CA LEU A 125 1.74 -5.11 18.56
C LEU A 125 3.15 -5.69 18.48
N THR A 126 4.13 -4.88 18.09
CA THR A 126 5.54 -5.33 18.02
C THR A 126 6.10 -5.68 19.40
N LYS A 127 5.80 -4.88 20.44
CA LYS A 127 6.22 -5.17 21.81
C LYS A 127 5.59 -6.47 22.31
N LEU A 128 4.28 -6.62 22.13
CA LEU A 128 3.53 -7.81 22.54
C LEU A 128 4.08 -9.06 21.86
N SER A 129 4.30 -9.00 20.54
CA SER A 129 4.86 -10.13 19.78
C SER A 129 6.24 -10.58 20.27
N LYS A 130 7.08 -9.63 20.70
CA LYS A 130 8.40 -9.96 21.28
C LYS A 130 8.31 -10.61 22.65
N GLN A 131 7.40 -10.15 23.49
CA GLN A 131 7.24 -10.65 24.86
C GLN A 131 6.57 -12.03 24.90
N GLU A 132 5.49 -12.20 24.15
CA GLU A 132 4.66 -13.38 24.19
C GLU A 132 5.12 -14.51 23.23
N HIS A 133 6.17 -14.26 22.39
CA HIS A 133 6.62 -15.20 21.37
C HIS A 133 5.43 -15.74 20.53
N MET A 134 4.52 -14.84 20.15
CA MET A 134 3.23 -15.15 19.52
C MET A 134 3.33 -16.07 18.30
N VAL A 135 4.45 -16.03 17.58
CA VAL A 135 4.67 -16.84 16.40
C VAL A 135 5.92 -17.69 16.57
N SER A 136 5.71 -19.01 16.57
CA SER A 136 6.84 -19.95 16.52
C SER A 136 7.55 -19.86 15.16
N ALA A 137 8.87 -19.93 15.18
CA ALA A 137 9.72 -19.90 13.97
C ALA A 137 9.32 -20.93 12.92
N LYS A 138 8.72 -22.06 13.35
CA LYS A 138 8.23 -23.13 12.47
C LYS A 138 7.06 -22.67 11.58
N TRP A 139 6.18 -21.82 12.12
CA TRP A 139 5.00 -21.33 11.40
C TRP A 139 5.24 -20.04 10.62
N ALA A 140 6.34 -19.34 10.86
CA ALA A 140 6.62 -18.08 10.21
C ALA A 140 6.59 -18.14 8.66
N PRO A 141 7.14 -19.17 7.99
CA PRO A 141 7.04 -19.27 6.53
C PRO A 141 5.60 -19.41 6.02
N ALA A 142 4.79 -20.25 6.68
CA ALA A 142 3.38 -20.48 6.31
C ALA A 142 2.55 -19.21 6.51
N LEU A 143 2.75 -18.50 7.63
CA LEU A 143 2.08 -17.23 7.91
C LEU A 143 2.53 -16.13 6.94
N THR A 144 3.79 -16.13 6.51
CA THR A 144 4.27 -15.18 5.51
C THR A 144 3.64 -15.42 4.13
N LEU A 145 3.48 -16.69 3.74
CA LEU A 145 2.79 -17.05 2.51
C LEU A 145 1.30 -16.68 2.58
N LEU A 146 0.63 -16.95 3.70
CA LEU A 146 -0.76 -16.55 3.94
C LEU A 146 -0.91 -15.02 3.92
N LEU A 147 0.00 -14.28 4.54
CA LEU A 147 0.04 -12.83 4.46
C LEU A 147 0.18 -12.37 3.01
N GLY A 148 1.06 -13.03 2.23
CA GLY A 148 1.19 -12.78 0.80
C GLY A 148 -0.14 -12.95 0.06
N LEU A 149 -0.87 -14.05 0.29
CA LEU A 149 -2.19 -14.30 -0.31
C LEU A 149 -3.17 -13.16 0.03
N ILE A 150 -3.26 -12.78 1.30
CA ILE A 150 -4.13 -11.70 1.76
C ILE A 150 -3.74 -10.36 1.11
N LEU A 151 -2.45 -10.02 1.11
CA LEU A 151 -1.96 -8.78 0.49
C LEU A 151 -2.20 -8.79 -1.03
N GLY A 152 -2.00 -9.92 -1.71
CA GLY A 152 -2.26 -10.05 -3.14
C GLY A 152 -3.71 -9.74 -3.48
N PHE A 153 -4.66 -10.28 -2.72
CA PHE A 153 -6.09 -10.00 -2.87
C PHE A 153 -6.42 -8.53 -2.56
N LEU A 154 -6.08 -8.05 -1.34
CA LEU A 154 -6.43 -6.71 -0.89
C LEU A 154 -5.79 -5.62 -1.76
N VAL A 155 -4.50 -5.74 -2.06
CA VAL A 155 -3.78 -4.73 -2.85
C VAL A 155 -4.32 -4.66 -4.27
N THR A 156 -4.66 -5.79 -4.88
CA THR A 156 -5.24 -5.78 -6.23
C THR A 156 -6.61 -5.14 -6.25
N LEU A 157 -7.45 -5.34 -5.23
CA LEU A 157 -8.78 -4.74 -5.15
C LEU A 157 -8.78 -3.27 -4.73
N THR A 158 -7.80 -2.83 -3.93
CA THR A 158 -7.89 -1.56 -3.21
C THR A 158 -6.67 -0.67 -3.37
N SER A 159 -5.58 -1.17 -3.92
CA SER A 159 -4.24 -0.55 -3.91
C SER A 159 -3.69 -0.29 -2.48
N VAL A 160 -4.37 -0.76 -1.42
CA VAL A 160 -4.02 -0.55 -0.02
C VAL A 160 -3.52 -1.84 0.62
N GLY A 161 -2.55 -1.73 1.53
CA GLY A 161 -2.07 -2.86 2.35
C GLY A 161 -0.56 -3.11 2.25
N ALA A 162 0.02 -3.07 1.06
CA ALA A 162 1.47 -3.15 0.90
C ALA A 162 2.13 -1.87 1.44
N GLY A 163 2.94 -2.03 2.46
CA GLY A 163 3.58 -0.95 3.21
C GLY A 163 3.20 -1.00 4.69
N ALA A 164 2.10 -0.37 5.08
CA ALA A 164 1.74 -0.26 6.49
C ALA A 164 1.28 -1.59 7.10
N LEU A 165 0.36 -2.29 6.42
CA LEU A 165 -0.20 -3.55 6.90
C LEU A 165 0.83 -4.68 6.77
N GLY A 166 1.51 -4.77 5.63
CA GLY A 166 2.57 -5.75 5.39
C GLY A 166 3.70 -5.64 6.41
N VAL A 167 4.24 -4.43 6.63
CA VAL A 167 5.28 -4.19 7.64
C VAL A 167 4.82 -4.59 9.04
N THR A 168 3.60 -4.19 9.46
CA THR A 168 3.11 -4.51 10.81
C THR A 168 2.96 -6.01 11.01
N ALA A 169 2.36 -6.71 10.04
CA ALA A 169 2.21 -8.15 10.09
C ALA A 169 3.57 -8.89 10.10
N LEU A 170 4.52 -8.44 9.27
CA LEU A 170 5.87 -9.02 9.27
C LEU A 170 6.63 -8.77 10.58
N LEU A 171 6.44 -7.62 11.24
CA LEU A 171 7.03 -7.37 12.56
C LEU A 171 6.47 -8.30 13.64
N ILE A 172 5.21 -8.73 13.50
CA ILE A 172 4.60 -9.74 14.39
C ILE A 172 5.15 -11.13 14.08
N ILE A 173 5.28 -11.49 12.80
CA ILE A 173 5.77 -12.81 12.37
C ILE A 173 7.27 -12.97 12.68
N TYR A 174 8.05 -11.90 12.52
CA TYR A 174 9.51 -11.90 12.69
C TYR A 174 9.98 -10.88 13.74
N PRO A 175 9.59 -11.02 15.02
CA PRO A 175 9.84 -10.01 16.06
C PRO A 175 11.33 -9.75 16.35
N ASN A 176 12.20 -10.71 16.01
CA ASN A 176 13.64 -10.64 16.25
C ASN A 176 14.43 -10.06 15.05
N ARG A 177 13.76 -9.74 13.93
CA ARG A 177 14.43 -9.13 12.78
C ARG A 177 14.52 -7.60 12.95
N PRO A 178 15.59 -6.97 12.47
CA PRO A 178 15.68 -5.52 12.44
C PRO A 178 14.50 -4.89 11.68
N ILE A 179 13.96 -3.80 12.20
CA ILE A 179 12.83 -3.08 11.57
C ILE A 179 13.18 -2.65 10.14
N THR A 180 14.42 -2.21 9.92
CA THR A 180 14.93 -1.82 8.60
C THR A 180 14.89 -2.97 7.59
N THR A 181 15.22 -4.20 8.03
CA THR A 181 15.13 -5.40 7.19
C THR A 181 13.69 -5.74 6.83
N ILE A 182 12.77 -5.61 7.77
CA ILE A 182 11.34 -5.86 7.52
C ILE A 182 10.79 -4.84 6.54
N ILE A 183 11.06 -3.54 6.74
CA ILE A 183 10.62 -2.47 5.84
C ILE A 183 11.21 -2.66 4.44
N GLY A 184 12.52 -2.93 4.35
CA GLY A 184 13.17 -3.18 3.07
C GLY A 184 12.59 -4.37 2.32
N SER A 185 12.28 -5.45 3.04
CA SER A 185 11.68 -6.66 2.46
C SER A 185 10.25 -6.42 1.99
N ASP A 186 9.44 -5.66 2.76
CA ASP A 186 8.08 -5.30 2.35
C ASP A 186 8.07 -4.41 1.10
N ILE A 187 8.93 -3.40 1.04
CA ILE A 187 9.04 -2.52 -0.14
C ILE A 187 9.51 -3.33 -1.36
N ALA A 188 10.53 -4.19 -1.20
CA ALA A 188 11.04 -5.03 -2.27
C ALA A 188 9.97 -6.00 -2.81
N HIS A 189 9.04 -6.47 -1.96
CA HIS A 189 7.89 -7.26 -2.35
C HIS A 189 6.78 -6.40 -2.97
N ALA A 190 6.53 -5.21 -2.42
CA ALA A 190 5.43 -4.36 -2.84
C ALA A 190 5.56 -3.88 -4.29
N VAL A 191 6.79 -3.59 -4.76
CA VAL A 191 7.04 -3.16 -6.15
C VAL A 191 6.54 -4.18 -7.17
N PRO A 192 7.02 -5.43 -7.18
CA PRO A 192 6.52 -6.43 -8.14
C PRO A 192 5.03 -6.74 -7.94
N LEU A 193 4.51 -6.74 -6.70
CA LEU A 193 3.08 -6.95 -6.46
C LEU A 193 2.24 -5.85 -7.11
N THR A 194 2.54 -4.58 -6.84
CA THR A 194 1.77 -3.45 -7.40
C THR A 194 1.94 -3.35 -8.91
N LEU A 195 3.09 -3.76 -9.45
CA LEU A 195 3.30 -3.83 -10.90
C LEU A 195 2.42 -4.93 -11.52
N VAL A 196 2.41 -6.14 -10.98
CA VAL A 196 1.56 -7.25 -11.47
C VAL A 196 0.08 -6.88 -11.39
N ALA A 197 -0.37 -6.36 -10.24
CA ALA A 197 -1.75 -5.92 -10.06
C ALA A 197 -2.11 -4.76 -11.01
N GLY A 198 -1.24 -3.77 -11.17
CA GLY A 198 -1.44 -2.62 -12.05
C GLY A 198 -1.48 -3.02 -13.53
N LEU A 199 -0.62 -3.94 -13.98
CA LEU A 199 -0.68 -4.53 -15.32
C LEU A 199 -1.97 -5.33 -15.52
N GLY A 200 -2.42 -6.03 -14.47
CA GLY A 200 -3.73 -6.68 -14.46
C GLY A 200 -4.85 -5.67 -14.72
N HIS A 201 -4.91 -4.58 -13.97
CA HIS A 201 -5.87 -3.49 -14.19
C HIS A 201 -5.72 -2.80 -15.54
N ALA A 202 -4.49 -2.64 -16.05
CA ALA A 202 -4.25 -2.15 -17.41
C ALA A 202 -4.89 -3.05 -18.48
N SER A 203 -4.81 -4.38 -18.29
CA SER A 203 -5.46 -5.35 -19.19
C SER A 203 -6.99 -5.30 -19.13
N LEU A 204 -7.56 -4.81 -18.02
CA LEU A 204 -9.01 -4.57 -17.84
C LEU A 204 -9.45 -3.20 -18.38
N GLY A 205 -8.53 -2.36 -18.85
CA GLY A 205 -8.83 -1.00 -19.31
C GLY A 205 -9.18 -0.03 -18.17
N THR A 206 -8.81 -0.34 -16.93
CA THR A 206 -9.11 0.47 -15.73
C THR A 206 -7.93 1.32 -15.26
N VAL A 207 -7.02 1.67 -16.16
CA VAL A 207 -5.91 2.59 -15.88
C VAL A 207 -6.08 3.86 -16.71
N ASP A 208 -6.05 5.00 -16.06
CA ASP A 208 -5.97 6.31 -16.72
C ASP A 208 -4.51 6.76 -16.77
N TYR A 209 -3.89 6.63 -17.95
CA TYR A 209 -2.48 6.97 -18.15
C TYR A 209 -2.22 8.48 -18.10
N GLY A 210 -3.21 9.31 -18.46
CA GLY A 210 -3.12 10.77 -18.33
C GLY A 210 -3.06 11.20 -16.87
N LEU A 211 -3.98 10.66 -16.07
CA LEU A 211 -3.99 10.83 -14.62
C LEU A 211 -2.69 10.30 -13.99
N LEU A 212 -2.23 9.11 -14.36
CA LEU A 212 -0.98 8.53 -13.88
C LEU A 212 0.21 9.48 -14.12
N GLY A 213 0.33 10.01 -15.35
CA GLY A 213 1.39 10.95 -15.69
C GLY A 213 1.37 12.22 -14.84
N THR A 214 0.20 12.83 -14.68
CA THR A 214 0.04 14.07 -13.88
C THR A 214 0.33 13.83 -12.39
N LEU A 215 -0.10 12.70 -11.83
CA LEU A 215 0.23 12.30 -10.45
C LEU A 215 1.74 12.10 -10.25
N LEU A 216 2.42 11.46 -11.21
CA LEU A 216 3.87 11.20 -11.13
C LEU A 216 4.69 12.49 -11.22
N ILE A 217 4.27 13.47 -12.04
CA ILE A 217 4.92 14.80 -12.13
C ILE A 217 4.94 15.49 -10.76
N GLY A 218 3.86 15.39 -10.00
CA GLY A 218 3.79 15.95 -8.65
C GLY A 218 4.56 15.10 -7.63
N SER A 219 4.40 13.78 -7.67
CA SER A 219 4.87 12.92 -6.59
C SER A 219 6.38 12.69 -6.58
N ILE A 220 7.04 12.62 -7.73
CA ILE A 220 8.49 12.41 -7.77
C ILE A 220 9.24 13.50 -7.00
N PRO A 221 9.03 14.81 -7.27
CA PRO A 221 9.62 15.86 -6.45
C PRO A 221 9.12 15.83 -4.99
N GLY A 222 7.85 15.50 -4.76
CA GLY A 222 7.31 15.35 -3.41
C GLY A 222 8.04 14.28 -2.59
N ILE A 223 8.28 13.10 -3.15
CA ILE A 223 9.03 12.00 -2.50
C ILE A 223 10.45 12.47 -2.19
N TRP A 224 11.10 13.12 -3.13
CA TRP A 224 12.49 13.57 -2.97
C TRP A 224 12.61 14.58 -1.83
N ILE A 225 11.74 15.58 -1.78
CA ILE A 225 11.68 16.58 -0.69
C ILE A 225 11.32 15.89 0.63
N GLY A 226 10.29 15.02 0.64
CA GLY A 226 9.83 14.32 1.84
C GLY A 226 10.90 13.42 2.44
N SER A 227 11.67 12.71 1.62
CA SER A 227 12.76 11.85 2.10
C SER A 227 13.88 12.63 2.79
N HIS A 228 14.18 13.85 2.34
CA HIS A 228 15.14 14.73 3.00
C HIS A 228 14.59 15.36 4.29
N LEU A 229 13.28 15.65 4.34
CA LEU A 229 12.61 16.17 5.52
C LEU A 229 12.38 15.11 6.61
N SER A 230 12.30 13.84 6.24
CA SER A 230 12.05 12.72 7.18
C SER A 230 13.05 12.65 8.33
N LEU A 231 14.27 13.16 8.13
CA LEU A 231 15.31 13.25 9.14
C LEU A 231 15.02 14.26 10.25
N LYS A 232 14.04 15.17 10.07
CA LYS A 232 13.77 16.29 10.98
C LYS A 232 12.42 16.21 11.70
N LEU A 233 11.48 15.41 11.20
CA LEU A 233 10.14 15.33 11.77
C LEU A 233 9.99 14.13 12.70
N ALA A 234 9.27 14.33 13.81
CA ALA A 234 8.94 13.24 14.72
C ALA A 234 7.95 12.28 14.03
N GLU A 235 8.44 11.12 13.63
CA GLU A 235 7.68 10.04 12.95
C GLU A 235 6.33 9.74 13.61
N HIS A 236 6.25 9.93 14.93
CA HIS A 236 5.04 9.66 15.71
C HIS A 236 3.84 10.52 15.29
N TRP A 237 4.02 11.84 15.14
CA TRP A 237 2.92 12.74 14.77
C TRP A 237 2.43 12.54 13.34
N VAL A 238 3.35 12.31 12.42
CA VAL A 238 3.00 12.00 11.02
C VAL A 238 2.17 10.72 10.96
N ARG A 239 2.52 9.72 11.74
CA ARG A 239 1.83 8.44 11.83
C ARG A 239 0.41 8.56 12.40
N ILE A 240 0.24 9.36 13.46
CA ILE A 240 -1.10 9.61 14.04
C ILE A 240 -1.98 10.36 13.04
N ALA A 241 -1.48 11.42 12.43
CA ALA A 241 -2.22 12.18 11.44
C ALA A 241 -2.66 11.30 10.27
N LEU A 242 -1.74 10.46 9.75
CA LEU A 242 -2.03 9.50 8.69
C LEU A 242 -3.14 8.52 9.12
N ALA A 243 -3.03 7.93 10.31
CA ALA A 243 -4.01 6.98 10.80
C ALA A 243 -5.41 7.61 10.97
N LEU A 244 -5.49 8.84 11.47
CA LEU A 244 -6.76 9.55 11.61
C LEU A 244 -7.41 9.83 10.24
N ILE A 245 -6.62 10.24 9.25
CA ILE A 245 -7.10 10.42 7.87
C ILE A 245 -7.64 9.09 7.32
N LEU A 246 -6.89 7.99 7.49
CA LEU A 246 -7.30 6.67 7.01
C LEU A 246 -8.58 6.17 7.71
N ILE A 247 -8.75 6.42 9.01
CA ILE A 247 -9.99 6.09 9.75
C ILE A 247 -11.16 6.88 9.17
N PHE A 248 -11.02 8.20 9.07
CA PHE A 248 -12.09 9.07 8.57
C PHE A 248 -12.53 8.65 7.16
N VAL A 249 -11.57 8.45 6.27
CA VAL A 249 -11.84 8.04 4.89
C VAL A 249 -12.41 6.62 4.83
N GLY A 250 -11.86 5.69 5.61
CA GLY A 250 -12.35 4.31 5.67
C GLY A 250 -13.80 4.23 6.14
N LEU A 251 -14.15 4.96 7.20
CA LEU A 251 -15.55 5.04 7.67
C LEU A 251 -16.47 5.64 6.61
N LYS A 252 -16.03 6.71 5.94
CA LYS A 252 -16.84 7.34 4.88
C LYS A 252 -17.11 6.37 3.72
N LEU A 253 -16.14 5.53 3.34
CA LEU A 253 -16.30 4.56 2.24
C LEU A 253 -17.13 3.33 2.61
N VAL A 254 -17.16 2.94 3.90
CA VAL A 254 -17.95 1.80 4.36
C VAL A 254 -19.43 2.16 4.54
N PHE A 255 -19.72 3.41 4.96
CA PHE A 255 -21.09 3.82 5.33
C PHE A 255 -21.76 4.75 4.31
N HIS A 256 -21.10 5.09 3.22
CA HIS A 256 -21.64 5.92 2.13
C HIS A 256 -21.29 5.30 0.77
#